data_0af9b4b7bd20fca6c03d67535e248a51
#
_entry.id   0af9b4b7bd20fca6c03d67535e248a51
#
_cell.length_a   1.000
_cell.length_b   1.000
_cell.length_c   1.000
_cell.angle_alpha   90.00
_cell.angle_beta   90.00
_cell.angle_gamma   90.00
#
_symmetry.space_group_name_H-M   'P 1'
#
loop_
_entity.id
_entity.type
_entity.pdbx_description
1 polymer ?
#
loop_
_entity_poly.entity_id
_entity_poly.type
_entity_poly.pdbx_seq_one_letter_code
_entity_poly.pdbx_strand_id
1 'polypeptide(L)'
;MHRRSWEELPTALRHAIEAECGTVLRAEVPSAGRNSTFAAFLHTAGGTVFVKGVPDYDRLVTVHEHEIQINARLRGAVHDAPRLLWVVRTEGWLLAGYETVPGEHADLTPGSPDVPAVVDALSRLAQQLTPSPAAGVATLRKRYARLAGWQWLADHHADELDTWEKQHLDLLIQLDNDVPSTLLGESLVHGDIHQLNLLVDSDQVHIIDWAWSRTGPPWVDAALLTARLIGEGHEPAQAEHLVSGTWGMHHPSATPEAVTAFAATTYGQWRRLAVEFPSPHRESALRGAREWTRHRLPAS
;
A
#
# COMPACT_ATOMS: atom_id res chain seq x y z
N MET A 1 10.23 -14.13 6.74
CA MET A 1 9.14 -15.07 7.06
C MET A 1 9.24 -16.23 6.08
N HIS A 2 9.22 -17.48 6.53
CA HIS A 2 9.21 -18.64 5.63
C HIS A 2 7.77 -18.86 5.14
N ARG A 3 7.56 -18.80 3.81
CA ARG A 3 6.26 -19.07 3.20
C ARG A 3 6.08 -20.58 3.11
N ARG A 4 4.94 -21.10 3.58
CA ARG A 4 4.61 -22.51 3.47
C ARG A 4 4.10 -22.86 2.07
N SER A 5 4.41 -24.07 1.61
CA SER A 5 3.81 -24.64 0.41
C SER A 5 2.39 -25.18 0.69
N TRP A 6 1.66 -25.53 -0.35
CA TRP A 6 0.34 -26.15 -0.23
C TRP A 6 0.39 -27.47 0.56
N GLU A 7 1.41 -28.27 0.31
CA GLU A 7 1.61 -29.58 0.93
C GLU A 7 1.94 -29.49 2.43
N GLU A 8 2.50 -28.36 2.87
CA GLU A 8 2.84 -28.12 4.27
C GLU A 8 1.66 -27.62 5.11
N LEU A 9 0.50 -27.34 4.47
CA LEU A 9 -0.71 -26.99 5.20
C LEU A 9 -1.35 -28.25 5.84
N PRO A 10 -2.00 -28.13 7.01
CA PRO A 10 -2.77 -29.22 7.63
C PRO A 10 -3.79 -29.82 6.64
N THR A 11 -3.93 -31.14 6.62
CA THR A 11 -4.85 -31.82 5.69
C THR A 11 -6.30 -31.34 5.82
N ALA A 12 -6.78 -31.16 7.07
CA ALA A 12 -8.13 -30.65 7.30
C ALA A 12 -8.31 -29.21 6.77
N LEU A 13 -7.27 -28.37 6.85
CA LEU A 13 -7.29 -27.02 6.30
C LEU A 13 -7.34 -27.07 4.74
N ARG A 14 -6.55 -27.95 4.10
CA ARG A 14 -6.60 -28.14 2.65
C ARG A 14 -8.00 -28.59 2.19
N HIS A 15 -8.61 -29.56 2.89
CA HIS A 15 -9.98 -29.98 2.58
C HIS A 15 -11.00 -28.84 2.75
N ALA A 16 -10.84 -27.99 3.77
CA ALA A 16 -11.72 -26.83 3.94
C ALA A 16 -11.57 -25.81 2.80
N ILE A 17 -10.36 -25.59 2.28
CA ILE A 17 -10.10 -24.74 1.11
C ILE A 17 -10.71 -25.38 -0.16
N GLU A 18 -10.51 -26.68 -0.37
CA GLU A 18 -11.06 -27.41 -1.51
C GLU A 18 -12.59 -27.46 -1.50
N ALA A 19 -13.23 -27.42 -0.33
CA ALA A 19 -14.68 -27.29 -0.23
C ALA A 19 -15.21 -25.98 -0.81
N GLU A 20 -14.40 -24.89 -0.75
CA GLU A 20 -14.76 -23.57 -1.29
C GLU A 20 -14.43 -23.40 -2.78
N CYS A 21 -13.29 -23.93 -3.24
CA CYS A 21 -12.82 -23.67 -4.61
C CYS A 21 -12.78 -24.91 -5.51
N GLY A 22 -13.07 -26.10 -4.99
CA GLY A 22 -12.91 -27.38 -5.70
C GLY A 22 -11.52 -27.97 -5.53
N THR A 23 -11.33 -29.20 -6.00
CA THR A 23 -10.06 -29.94 -5.89
C THR A 23 -8.90 -29.16 -6.50
N VAL A 24 -7.84 -28.97 -5.72
CA VAL A 24 -6.63 -28.29 -6.16
C VAL A 24 -5.77 -29.23 -7.00
N LEU A 25 -5.61 -28.87 -8.27
CA LEU A 25 -4.80 -29.62 -9.24
C LEU A 25 -3.32 -29.20 -9.18
N ARG A 26 -3.06 -27.91 -8.93
CA ARG A 26 -1.73 -27.32 -8.81
C ARG A 26 -1.79 -26.07 -7.94
N ALA A 27 -0.78 -25.88 -7.10
CA ALA A 27 -0.56 -24.65 -6.35
C ALA A 27 0.72 -23.98 -6.85
N GLU A 28 0.63 -22.67 -7.11
CA GLU A 28 1.75 -21.87 -7.61
C GLU A 28 1.99 -20.69 -6.67
N VAL A 29 3.21 -20.61 -6.14
CA VAL A 29 3.60 -19.54 -5.21
C VAL A 29 3.93 -18.28 -6.01
N PRO A 30 3.34 -17.11 -5.69
CA PRO A 30 3.68 -15.86 -6.37
C PRO A 30 5.13 -15.47 -6.08
N SER A 31 5.78 -14.88 -7.08
CA SER A 31 7.17 -14.41 -6.99
C SER A 31 7.35 -13.24 -6.03
N ALA A 32 6.28 -12.47 -5.78
CA ALA A 32 6.26 -11.29 -4.92
C ALA A 32 5.37 -11.48 -3.67
N GLY A 33 5.39 -10.48 -2.76
CA GLY A 33 4.60 -10.48 -1.52
C GLY A 33 5.34 -11.12 -0.34
N ARG A 34 5.17 -10.54 0.88
CA ARG A 34 5.95 -10.94 2.08
C ARG A 34 5.13 -11.06 3.36
N ASN A 35 3.88 -10.64 3.35
CA ASN A 35 3.08 -10.46 4.56
C ASN A 35 2.15 -11.65 4.86
N SER A 36 2.34 -12.80 4.19
CA SER A 36 1.51 -13.98 4.39
C SER A 36 2.38 -15.22 4.59
N THR A 37 2.02 -16.04 5.58
CA THR A 37 2.68 -17.34 5.82
C THR A 37 2.32 -18.32 4.71
N PHE A 38 1.13 -18.19 4.13
CA PHE A 38 0.71 -18.89 2.93
C PHE A 38 0.19 -17.90 1.89
N ALA A 39 0.64 -18.01 0.66
CA ALA A 39 0.08 -17.33 -0.50
C ALA A 39 0.34 -18.16 -1.76
N ALA A 40 -0.72 -18.47 -2.51
CA ALA A 40 -0.62 -19.24 -3.73
C ALA A 40 -1.77 -18.96 -4.69
N PHE A 41 -1.53 -19.13 -5.99
CA PHE A 41 -2.55 -19.34 -6.99
C PHE A 41 -2.93 -20.83 -6.96
N LEU A 42 -4.19 -21.13 -6.62
CA LEU A 42 -4.73 -22.47 -6.62
C LEU A 42 -5.48 -22.71 -7.92
N HIS A 43 -4.96 -23.62 -8.74
CA HIS A 43 -5.57 -24.02 -10.01
C HIS A 43 -6.52 -25.20 -9.78
N THR A 44 -7.77 -25.04 -10.14
CA THR A 44 -8.83 -26.05 -10.04
C THR A 44 -9.50 -26.27 -11.38
N ALA A 45 -10.37 -27.25 -11.48
CA ALA A 45 -11.18 -27.44 -12.69
C ALA A 45 -12.14 -26.26 -12.96
N GLY A 46 -12.53 -25.50 -11.92
CA GLY A 46 -13.41 -24.32 -12.02
C GLY A 46 -12.67 -23.01 -12.31
N GLY A 47 -11.34 -23.00 -12.38
CA GLY A 47 -10.52 -21.81 -12.59
C GLY A 47 -9.42 -21.64 -11.56
N THR A 48 -8.83 -20.45 -11.53
CA THR A 48 -7.74 -20.11 -10.61
C THR A 48 -8.24 -19.15 -9.53
N VAL A 49 -7.85 -19.40 -8.28
CA VAL A 49 -8.14 -18.54 -7.11
C VAL A 49 -6.82 -18.14 -6.46
N PHE A 50 -6.67 -16.87 -6.15
CA PHE A 50 -5.55 -16.42 -5.32
C PHE A 50 -5.91 -16.57 -3.84
N VAL A 51 -5.10 -17.31 -3.09
CA VAL A 51 -5.36 -17.58 -1.67
C VAL A 51 -4.19 -17.07 -0.85
N LYS A 52 -4.48 -16.32 0.22
CA LYS A 52 -3.45 -15.90 1.18
C LYS A 52 -3.97 -15.94 2.61
N GLY A 53 -3.05 -16.10 3.56
CA GLY A 53 -3.38 -16.07 4.98
C GLY A 53 -2.22 -16.42 5.89
N VAL A 54 -2.56 -16.52 7.18
CA VAL A 54 -1.61 -16.69 8.28
C VAL A 54 -2.22 -17.60 9.36
N PRO A 55 -1.38 -18.22 10.21
CA PRO A 55 -1.86 -18.83 11.45
C PRO A 55 -2.49 -17.79 12.39
N ASP A 56 -3.49 -18.20 13.19
CA ASP A 56 -4.19 -17.33 14.15
C ASP A 56 -3.26 -16.69 15.21
N TYR A 57 -2.12 -17.32 15.50
CA TYR A 57 -1.11 -16.78 16.42
C TYR A 57 -0.11 -15.81 15.75
N ASP A 58 -0.20 -15.61 14.43
CA ASP A 58 0.70 -14.70 13.73
C ASP A 58 0.35 -13.25 14.07
N ARG A 59 1.39 -12.42 14.26
CA ARG A 59 1.21 -10.98 14.54
C ARG A 59 0.47 -10.23 13.42
N LEU A 60 0.44 -10.79 12.21
CA LEU A 60 -0.24 -10.21 11.05
C LEU A 60 -1.71 -10.66 10.92
N VAL A 61 -2.23 -11.50 11.82
CA VAL A 61 -3.63 -11.97 11.71
C VAL A 61 -4.62 -10.82 11.67
N THR A 62 -4.42 -9.77 12.48
CA THR A 62 -5.29 -8.59 12.48
C THR A 62 -5.18 -7.75 11.19
N VAL A 63 -4.05 -7.82 10.49
CA VAL A 63 -3.84 -7.18 9.18
C VAL A 63 -4.64 -7.92 8.11
N HIS A 64 -4.61 -9.26 8.13
CA HIS A 64 -5.43 -10.10 7.24
C HIS A 64 -6.93 -9.95 7.52
N GLU A 65 -7.34 -9.92 8.80
CA GLU A 65 -8.75 -9.65 9.18
C GLU A 65 -9.22 -8.30 8.65
N HIS A 66 -8.38 -7.28 8.76
CA HIS A 66 -8.68 -5.95 8.23
C HIS A 66 -8.84 -5.98 6.71
N GLU A 67 -7.93 -6.61 6.00
CA GLU A 67 -8.01 -6.74 4.53
C GLU A 67 -9.29 -7.47 4.08
N ILE A 68 -9.65 -8.57 4.74
CA ILE A 68 -10.89 -9.30 4.49
C ILE A 68 -12.11 -8.37 4.67
N GLN A 69 -12.15 -7.59 5.76
CA GLN A 69 -13.23 -6.65 6.02
C GLN A 69 -13.33 -5.55 4.94
N ILE A 70 -12.19 -5.03 4.50
CA ILE A 70 -12.14 -4.02 3.43
C ILE A 70 -12.65 -4.62 2.13
N ASN A 71 -12.09 -5.75 1.66
CA ASN A 71 -12.50 -6.35 0.39
C ASN A 71 -13.98 -6.74 0.38
N ALA A 72 -14.54 -7.18 1.50
CA ALA A 72 -15.98 -7.44 1.62
C ALA A 72 -16.84 -6.18 1.38
N ARG A 73 -16.32 -4.98 1.70
CA ARG A 73 -16.99 -3.68 1.53
C ARG A 73 -16.75 -3.06 0.15
N LEU A 74 -15.62 -3.39 -0.49
CA LEU A 74 -15.32 -2.95 -1.86
C LEU A 74 -16.19 -3.65 -2.90
N ARG A 75 -16.80 -4.78 -2.55
CA ARG A 75 -17.63 -5.58 -3.47
C ARG A 75 -18.75 -4.73 -4.08
N GLY A 76 -18.69 -4.52 -5.40
CA GLY A 76 -19.64 -3.72 -6.16
C GLY A 76 -19.43 -2.21 -6.10
N ALA A 77 -18.50 -1.71 -5.29
CA ALA A 77 -18.12 -0.30 -5.22
C ALA A 77 -16.93 0.03 -6.13
N VAL A 78 -16.03 -0.93 -6.34
CA VAL A 78 -14.80 -0.76 -7.13
C VAL A 78 -14.63 -1.96 -8.04
N HIS A 79 -14.43 -1.73 -9.34
CA HIS A 79 -14.17 -2.77 -10.33
C HIS A 79 -12.68 -3.14 -10.41
N ASP A 80 -11.82 -2.22 -10.00
CA ASP A 80 -10.36 -2.35 -10.11
C ASP A 80 -9.73 -3.10 -8.90
N ALA A 81 -10.55 -3.60 -7.96
CA ALA A 81 -10.10 -4.39 -6.81
C ALA A 81 -10.53 -5.86 -6.94
N PRO A 82 -9.66 -6.84 -6.64
CA PRO A 82 -10.03 -8.25 -6.64
C PRO A 82 -11.18 -8.53 -5.66
N ARG A 83 -12.16 -9.30 -6.08
CA ARG A 83 -13.27 -9.68 -5.21
C ARG A 83 -12.81 -10.71 -4.18
N LEU A 84 -13.20 -10.50 -2.90
CA LEU A 84 -13.15 -11.55 -1.90
C LEU A 84 -14.21 -12.61 -2.25
N LEU A 85 -13.77 -13.86 -2.42
CA LEU A 85 -14.64 -14.99 -2.80
C LEU A 85 -15.14 -15.73 -1.57
N TRP A 86 -14.23 -16.06 -0.65
CA TRP A 86 -14.54 -16.82 0.56
C TRP A 86 -13.47 -16.59 1.64
N VAL A 87 -13.80 -16.99 2.87
CA VAL A 87 -12.89 -16.96 4.02
C VAL A 87 -12.99 -18.30 4.75
N VAL A 88 -11.84 -18.90 5.06
CA VAL A 88 -11.73 -20.12 5.86
C VAL A 88 -10.97 -19.79 7.15
N ARG A 89 -11.60 -20.12 8.30
CA ARG A 89 -10.93 -20.04 9.59
C ARG A 89 -11.09 -21.38 10.32
N THR A 90 -10.06 -22.19 10.26
CA THR A 90 -10.03 -23.54 10.85
C THR A 90 -8.58 -23.98 11.09
N GLU A 91 -8.40 -25.03 11.91
CA GLU A 91 -7.08 -25.58 12.24
C GLU A 91 -6.06 -24.52 12.73
N GLY A 92 -6.53 -23.45 13.39
CA GLY A 92 -5.68 -22.37 13.86
C GLY A 92 -5.13 -21.48 12.75
N TRP A 93 -5.83 -21.40 11.59
CA TRP A 93 -5.49 -20.56 10.44
C TRP A 93 -6.64 -19.67 10.03
N LEU A 94 -6.27 -18.47 9.54
CA LEU A 94 -7.14 -17.58 8.80
C LEU A 94 -6.61 -17.48 7.36
N LEU A 95 -7.44 -17.88 6.37
CA LEU A 95 -7.16 -17.73 4.95
C LEU A 95 -8.34 -17.09 4.23
N ALA A 96 -8.04 -16.37 3.17
CA ALA A 96 -9.04 -15.81 2.28
C ALA A 96 -8.68 -16.13 0.82
N GLY A 97 -9.72 -16.47 0.06
CA GLY A 97 -9.65 -16.65 -1.40
C GLY A 97 -10.14 -15.39 -2.09
N TYR A 98 -9.36 -14.94 -3.04
CA TYR A 98 -9.63 -13.76 -3.86
C TYR A 98 -9.69 -14.13 -5.33
N GLU A 99 -10.44 -13.35 -6.07
CA GLU A 99 -10.41 -13.38 -7.53
C GLU A 99 -8.99 -13.20 -8.05
N THR A 100 -8.60 -14.04 -8.98
CA THR A 100 -7.37 -13.85 -9.73
C THR A 100 -7.62 -12.80 -10.81
N VAL A 101 -6.96 -11.67 -10.71
CA VAL A 101 -7.01 -10.62 -11.72
C VAL A 101 -5.83 -10.76 -12.69
N PRO A 102 -6.02 -10.43 -13.99
CA PRO A 102 -4.95 -10.48 -14.98
C PRO A 102 -3.98 -9.30 -14.81
N GLY A 103 -2.90 -9.35 -15.56
CA GLY A 103 -1.94 -8.27 -15.71
C GLY A 103 -0.57 -8.56 -15.11
N GLU A 104 0.37 -7.71 -15.48
CA GLU A 104 1.73 -7.70 -14.97
C GLU A 104 1.89 -6.53 -13.98
N HIS A 105 2.89 -6.60 -13.12
CA HIS A 105 3.19 -5.49 -12.21
C HIS A 105 3.54 -4.22 -12.99
N ALA A 106 2.95 -3.09 -12.59
CA ALA A 106 3.11 -1.82 -13.27
C ALA A 106 4.59 -1.41 -13.40
N ASP A 107 5.00 -1.01 -14.57
CA ASP A 107 6.26 -0.32 -14.80
C ASP A 107 6.06 1.19 -14.57
N LEU A 108 6.64 1.69 -13.48
CA LEU A 108 6.55 3.10 -13.10
C LEU A 108 7.76 3.93 -13.55
N THR A 109 8.61 3.42 -14.44
CA THR A 109 9.78 4.15 -14.96
C THR A 109 9.37 5.29 -15.90
N PRO A 110 10.22 6.32 -16.07
CA PRO A 110 9.96 7.41 -17.01
C PRO A 110 9.71 6.93 -18.45
N GLY A 111 8.58 7.35 -19.02
CA GLY A 111 8.19 6.99 -20.39
C GLY A 111 7.40 5.68 -20.50
N SER A 112 7.17 4.95 -19.40
CA SER A 112 6.31 3.77 -19.38
C SER A 112 4.85 4.14 -19.73
N PRO A 113 4.18 3.37 -20.59
CA PRO A 113 2.75 3.55 -20.90
C PRO A 113 1.84 3.23 -19.71
N ASP A 114 2.33 2.53 -18.70
CA ASP A 114 1.54 2.17 -17.50
C ASP A 114 1.27 3.39 -16.62
N VAL A 115 2.18 4.38 -16.59
CA VAL A 115 2.08 5.54 -15.69
C VAL A 115 0.77 6.32 -15.90
N PRO A 116 0.36 6.71 -17.11
CA PRO A 116 -0.92 7.38 -17.32
C PRO A 116 -2.12 6.52 -16.86
N ALA A 117 -2.12 5.22 -17.17
CA ALA A 117 -3.19 4.30 -16.79
C ALA A 117 -3.32 4.19 -15.25
N VAL A 118 -2.18 4.11 -14.54
CA VAL A 118 -2.13 4.09 -13.06
C VAL A 118 -2.66 5.41 -12.47
N VAL A 119 -2.25 6.56 -13.01
CA VAL A 119 -2.72 7.88 -12.57
C VAL A 119 -4.24 7.99 -12.73
N ASP A 120 -4.78 7.57 -13.86
CA ASP A 120 -6.21 7.58 -14.14
C ASP A 120 -6.97 6.61 -13.21
N ALA A 121 -6.42 5.41 -12.97
CA ALA A 121 -7.01 4.45 -12.04
C ALA A 121 -7.10 5.01 -10.61
N LEU A 122 -6.04 5.63 -10.10
CA LEU A 122 -6.07 6.28 -8.78
C LEU A 122 -7.02 7.47 -8.72
N SER A 123 -7.16 8.22 -9.81
CA SER A 123 -8.15 9.31 -9.89
C SER A 123 -9.58 8.79 -9.78
N ARG A 124 -9.92 7.73 -10.52
CA ARG A 124 -11.22 7.05 -10.44
C ARG A 124 -11.46 6.45 -9.06
N LEU A 125 -10.45 5.77 -8.51
CA LEU A 125 -10.53 5.15 -7.20
C LEU A 125 -10.85 6.16 -6.11
N ALA A 126 -10.13 7.28 -6.06
CA ALA A 126 -10.37 8.35 -5.10
C ALA A 126 -11.81 8.89 -5.16
N GLN A 127 -12.37 9.03 -6.36
CA GLN A 127 -13.74 9.46 -6.57
C GLN A 127 -14.76 8.40 -6.12
N GLN A 128 -14.56 7.12 -6.49
CA GLN A 128 -15.46 6.01 -6.16
C GLN A 128 -15.50 5.71 -4.66
N LEU A 129 -14.37 5.92 -3.96
CA LEU A 129 -14.22 5.66 -2.53
C LEU A 129 -14.44 6.90 -1.65
N THR A 130 -15.08 7.93 -2.17
CA THR A 130 -15.48 9.13 -1.44
C THR A 130 -16.99 9.36 -1.55
N PRO A 131 -17.77 9.21 -0.45
CA PRO A 131 -17.33 8.77 0.88
C PRO A 131 -16.95 7.29 0.95
N SER A 132 -16.18 6.91 1.98
CA SER A 132 -15.76 5.53 2.20
C SER A 132 -16.96 4.56 2.30
N PRO A 133 -16.97 3.45 1.55
CA PRO A 133 -17.99 2.41 1.69
C PRO A 133 -17.80 1.58 2.96
N ALA A 134 -16.67 1.73 3.66
CA ALA A 134 -16.28 0.94 4.83
C ALA A 134 -16.41 1.76 6.12
N ALA A 135 -17.57 1.70 6.75
CA ALA A 135 -17.79 2.34 8.05
C ALA A 135 -16.92 1.72 9.16
N GLY A 136 -16.45 2.55 10.09
CA GLY A 136 -15.70 2.12 11.28
C GLY A 136 -14.23 1.76 11.01
N VAL A 137 -13.73 1.96 9.80
CA VAL A 137 -12.31 1.78 9.48
C VAL A 137 -11.45 2.80 10.21
N ALA A 138 -10.30 2.36 10.71
CA ALA A 138 -9.35 3.24 11.38
C ALA A 138 -8.87 4.35 10.44
N THR A 139 -8.60 5.54 10.99
CA THR A 139 -8.22 6.70 10.21
C THR A 139 -6.70 6.77 9.99
N LEU A 140 -6.27 7.35 8.87
CA LEU A 140 -4.87 7.71 8.64
C LEU A 140 -4.35 8.62 9.76
N ARG A 141 -5.13 9.60 10.20
CA ARG A 141 -4.78 10.48 11.32
C ARG A 141 -4.29 9.68 12.54
N LYS A 142 -5.03 8.63 12.95
CA LYS A 142 -4.64 7.80 14.10
C LYS A 142 -3.36 7.01 13.84
N ARG A 143 -3.14 6.56 12.61
CA ARG A 143 -1.92 5.85 12.23
C ARG A 143 -0.73 6.80 12.29
N TYR A 144 -0.82 7.95 11.64
CA TYR A 144 0.28 8.92 11.54
C TYR A 144 0.61 9.59 12.87
N ALA A 145 -0.34 9.80 13.76
CA ALA A 145 -0.09 10.29 15.12
C ALA A 145 0.81 9.36 15.98
N ARG A 146 1.10 8.16 15.52
CA ARG A 146 1.97 7.16 16.20
C ARG A 146 3.31 6.96 15.50
N LEU A 147 3.54 7.66 14.40
CA LEU A 147 4.64 7.36 13.49
C LEU A 147 5.76 8.42 13.54
N ALA A 148 6.07 9.01 14.67
CA ALA A 148 7.14 10.03 14.83
C ALA A 148 8.50 9.53 14.28
N GLY A 149 8.63 9.47 12.95
CA GLY A 149 9.80 8.94 12.26
C GLY A 149 11.03 9.79 12.51
N TRP A 150 10.91 11.10 12.36
CA TRP A 150 12.03 12.05 12.54
C TRP A 150 12.45 12.19 14.00
N GLN A 151 11.51 12.24 14.95
CA GLN A 151 11.86 12.24 16.37
C GLN A 151 12.61 10.96 16.75
N TRP A 152 12.14 9.79 16.27
CA TRP A 152 12.82 8.53 16.55
C TRP A 152 14.23 8.48 15.96
N LEU A 153 14.44 9.00 14.75
CA LEU A 153 15.76 9.11 14.12
C LEU A 153 16.68 10.04 14.89
N ALA A 154 16.15 11.18 15.35
CA ALA A 154 16.91 12.12 16.19
C ALA A 154 17.36 11.49 17.51
N ASP A 155 16.50 10.71 18.16
CA ASP A 155 16.78 10.12 19.46
C ASP A 155 17.73 8.91 19.40
N HIS A 156 17.74 8.17 18.27
CA HIS A 156 18.45 6.89 18.20
C HIS A 156 19.53 6.81 17.11
N HIS A 157 19.47 7.67 16.10
CA HIS A 157 20.33 7.60 14.90
C HIS A 157 20.78 8.99 14.41
N ALA A 158 20.95 9.97 15.32
CA ALA A 158 21.33 11.34 14.97
C ALA A 158 22.63 11.43 14.18
N ASP A 159 23.59 10.55 14.47
CA ASP A 159 24.89 10.51 13.80
C ASP A 159 24.79 10.04 12.34
N GLU A 160 23.78 9.24 12.01
CA GLU A 160 23.54 8.70 10.67
C GLU A 160 22.77 9.66 9.77
N LEU A 161 22.26 10.77 10.30
CA LEU A 161 21.59 11.81 9.52
C LEU A 161 22.61 12.54 8.65
N ASP A 162 22.24 12.77 7.39
CA ASP A 162 23.08 13.57 6.49
C ASP A 162 23.03 15.07 6.83
N THR A 163 23.87 15.87 6.14
CA THR A 163 23.96 17.30 6.41
C THR A 163 22.63 18.03 6.21
N TRP A 164 21.88 17.69 5.16
CA TRP A 164 20.59 18.32 4.88
C TRP A 164 19.55 17.92 5.93
N GLU A 165 19.49 16.64 6.30
CA GLU A 165 18.61 16.13 7.34
C GLU A 165 18.85 16.83 8.68
N LYS A 166 20.15 16.99 9.08
CA LYS A 166 20.54 17.69 10.31
C LYS A 166 20.12 19.16 10.28
N GLN A 167 20.30 19.84 9.16
CA GLN A 167 19.93 21.26 9.00
C GLN A 167 18.42 21.50 9.07
N HIS A 168 17.60 20.52 8.64
CA HIS A 168 16.14 20.64 8.59
C HIS A 168 15.44 19.87 9.71
N LEU A 169 16.16 19.25 10.64
CA LEU A 169 15.62 18.28 11.60
C LEU A 169 14.45 18.83 12.42
N ASP A 170 14.58 20.04 12.96
CA ASP A 170 13.51 20.67 13.76
C ASP A 170 12.23 20.85 12.93
N LEU A 171 12.36 21.31 11.68
CA LEU A 171 11.24 21.45 10.76
C LEU A 171 10.63 20.11 10.40
N LEU A 172 11.45 19.08 10.15
CA LEU A 172 10.99 17.73 9.81
C LEU A 172 10.21 17.11 10.98
N ILE A 173 10.67 17.30 12.21
CA ILE A 173 9.96 16.88 13.44
C ILE A 173 8.64 17.65 13.58
N GLN A 174 8.64 18.95 13.32
CA GLN A 174 7.41 19.75 13.36
C GLN A 174 6.39 19.23 12.33
N LEU A 175 6.80 18.97 11.10
CA LEU A 175 5.94 18.42 10.05
C LEU A 175 5.38 17.03 10.41
N ASP A 176 6.17 16.16 11.06
CA ASP A 176 5.67 14.88 11.61
C ASP A 176 4.56 15.09 12.64
N ASN A 177 4.70 16.10 13.51
CA ASN A 177 3.70 16.43 14.53
C ASN A 177 2.43 17.05 13.94
N ASP A 178 2.54 17.80 12.85
CA ASP A 178 1.45 18.53 12.22
C ASP A 178 0.64 17.66 11.23
N VAL A 179 1.30 16.69 10.56
CA VAL A 179 0.68 15.87 9.53
C VAL A 179 -0.62 15.18 9.94
N PRO A 180 -0.84 14.71 11.19
CA PRO A 180 -2.10 14.08 11.55
C PRO A 180 -3.30 15.03 11.41
N SER A 181 -3.11 16.34 11.54
CA SER A 181 -4.18 17.33 11.38
C SER A 181 -4.61 17.47 9.92
N THR A 182 -3.72 17.24 8.96
CA THR A 182 -3.98 17.31 7.51
C THR A 182 -4.58 16.02 6.95
N LEU A 183 -4.52 14.92 7.71
CA LEU A 183 -5.00 13.59 7.29
C LEU A 183 -6.44 13.30 7.74
N LEU A 184 -7.25 14.35 7.93
CA LEU A 184 -8.68 14.24 8.12
C LEU A 184 -9.37 14.07 6.76
N GLY A 185 -10.29 13.11 6.67
CA GLY A 185 -11.04 12.86 5.45
C GLY A 185 -11.97 11.68 5.59
N GLU A 186 -12.90 11.56 4.66
CA GLU A 186 -13.93 10.53 4.63
C GLU A 186 -13.74 9.51 3.50
N SER A 187 -12.69 9.65 2.71
CA SER A 187 -12.39 8.69 1.64
C SER A 187 -11.73 7.44 2.18
N LEU A 188 -12.02 6.29 1.61
CA LEU A 188 -11.18 5.11 1.82
C LEU A 188 -9.97 5.22 0.90
N VAL A 189 -8.77 5.25 1.47
CA VAL A 189 -7.52 5.24 0.73
C VAL A 189 -6.84 3.88 0.87
N HIS A 190 -6.14 3.46 -0.17
CA HIS A 190 -5.39 2.20 -0.17
C HIS A 190 -4.22 2.25 0.84
N GLY A 191 -3.47 3.34 0.85
CA GLY A 191 -2.42 3.64 1.83
C GLY A 191 -1.12 2.85 1.67
N ASP A 192 -0.97 2.08 0.57
CA ASP A 192 0.24 1.32 0.24
C ASP A 192 0.42 1.19 -1.29
N ILE A 193 0.35 2.32 -2.00
CA ILE A 193 0.51 2.36 -3.46
C ILE A 193 1.98 2.16 -3.81
N HIS A 194 2.25 1.10 -4.58
CA HIS A 194 3.54 0.80 -5.21
C HIS A 194 3.36 -0.23 -6.34
N GLN A 195 4.36 -0.38 -7.21
CA GLN A 195 4.29 -1.19 -8.42
C GLN A 195 3.79 -2.63 -8.18
N LEU A 196 4.16 -3.28 -7.06
CA LEU A 196 3.74 -4.66 -6.79
C LEU A 196 2.27 -4.78 -6.37
N ASN A 197 1.60 -3.67 -6.06
CA ASN A 197 0.18 -3.62 -5.74
C ASN A 197 -0.68 -3.11 -6.91
N LEU A 198 -0.07 -2.90 -8.06
CA LEU A 198 -0.69 -2.41 -9.29
C LEU A 198 -0.44 -3.43 -10.40
N LEU A 199 -1.50 -4.07 -10.90
CA LEU A 199 -1.41 -4.99 -12.03
C LEU A 199 -2.05 -4.33 -13.25
N VAL A 200 -1.31 -4.27 -14.35
CA VAL A 200 -1.76 -3.64 -15.60
C VAL A 200 -2.03 -4.73 -16.64
N ASP A 201 -3.26 -4.76 -17.15
CA ASP A 201 -3.66 -5.57 -18.28
C ASP A 201 -4.21 -4.64 -19.37
N SER A 202 -3.43 -4.44 -20.42
CA SER A 202 -3.72 -3.44 -21.45
C SER A 202 -3.91 -2.04 -20.83
N ASP A 203 -5.12 -1.48 -20.85
CA ASP A 203 -5.43 -0.18 -20.27
C ASP A 203 -6.13 -0.28 -18.89
N GLN A 204 -6.36 -1.51 -18.41
CA GLN A 204 -7.00 -1.73 -17.12
C GLN A 204 -5.96 -1.91 -16.03
N VAL A 205 -6.13 -1.19 -14.92
CA VAL A 205 -5.27 -1.30 -13.73
C VAL A 205 -6.06 -1.91 -12.60
N HIS A 206 -5.56 -3.03 -12.06
CA HIS A 206 -6.11 -3.64 -10.85
C HIS A 206 -5.25 -3.27 -9.64
N ILE A 207 -5.91 -2.88 -8.56
CA ILE A 207 -5.26 -2.45 -7.31
C ILE A 207 -5.48 -3.55 -6.27
N ILE A 208 -4.40 -4.20 -5.84
CA ILE A 208 -4.41 -5.37 -4.97
C ILE A 208 -3.79 -5.07 -3.60
N ASP A 209 -3.99 -5.97 -2.63
CA ASP A 209 -3.41 -5.90 -1.27
C ASP A 209 -3.91 -4.70 -0.42
N TRP A 210 -5.20 -4.73 -0.07
CA TRP A 210 -5.90 -3.67 0.68
C TRP A 210 -5.66 -3.70 2.20
N ALA A 211 -4.65 -4.39 2.64
CA ALA A 211 -4.33 -4.63 4.05
C ALA A 211 -4.03 -3.35 4.86
N TRP A 212 -3.57 -2.29 4.20
CA TRP A 212 -3.19 -1.03 4.84
C TRP A 212 -4.20 0.10 4.69
N SER A 213 -5.37 -0.19 4.11
CA SER A 213 -6.40 0.81 3.84
C SER A 213 -6.91 1.49 5.10
N ARG A 214 -7.17 2.79 5.00
CA ARG A 214 -7.64 3.65 6.10
C ARG A 214 -8.58 4.72 5.55
N THR A 215 -9.37 5.32 6.42
CA THR A 215 -10.08 6.55 6.04
C THR A 215 -9.16 7.76 6.17
N GLY A 216 -9.20 8.64 5.17
CA GLY A 216 -8.36 9.83 5.09
C GLY A 216 -8.75 10.72 3.91
N PRO A 217 -7.95 11.73 3.59
CA PRO A 217 -8.20 12.59 2.46
C PRO A 217 -7.89 11.87 1.13
N PRO A 218 -8.64 12.15 0.05
CA PRO A 218 -8.58 11.39 -1.21
C PRO A 218 -7.28 11.57 -2.01
N TRP A 219 -6.44 12.53 -1.65
CA TRP A 219 -5.18 12.81 -2.34
C TRP A 219 -4.01 11.91 -1.90
N VAL A 220 -4.15 11.15 -0.82
CA VAL A 220 -3.04 10.42 -0.20
C VAL A 220 -2.43 9.37 -1.13
N ASP A 221 -3.25 8.62 -1.86
CA ASP A 221 -2.74 7.57 -2.75
C ASP A 221 -1.99 8.17 -3.95
N ALA A 222 -2.44 9.30 -4.50
CA ALA A 222 -1.72 10.04 -5.52
C ALA A 222 -0.39 10.61 -4.99
N ALA A 223 -0.38 11.10 -3.75
CA ALA A 223 0.84 11.57 -3.08
C ALA A 223 1.84 10.43 -2.82
N LEU A 224 1.38 9.23 -2.45
CA LEU A 224 2.24 8.04 -2.37
C LEU A 224 2.82 7.66 -3.73
N LEU A 225 2.00 7.70 -4.78
CA LEU A 225 2.47 7.45 -6.16
C LEU A 225 3.57 8.43 -6.55
N THR A 226 3.47 9.72 -6.19
CA THR A 226 4.52 10.72 -6.47
C THR A 226 5.89 10.27 -5.97
N ALA A 227 5.97 9.84 -4.70
CA ALA A 227 7.22 9.34 -4.14
C ALA A 227 7.72 8.07 -4.86
N ARG A 228 6.82 7.20 -5.32
CA ARG A 228 7.19 5.99 -6.08
C ARG A 228 7.74 6.33 -7.46
N LEU A 229 7.09 7.23 -8.20
CA LEU A 229 7.55 7.69 -9.50
C LEU A 229 8.97 8.28 -9.42
N ILE A 230 9.23 9.13 -8.43
CA ILE A 230 10.57 9.69 -8.20
C ILE A 230 11.57 8.57 -7.87
N GLY A 231 11.17 7.60 -7.05
CA GLY A 231 11.98 6.42 -6.73
C GLY A 231 12.34 5.58 -7.98
N GLU A 232 11.49 5.56 -8.99
CA GLU A 232 11.71 4.88 -10.27
C GLU A 232 12.39 5.77 -11.33
N GLY A 233 12.79 7.00 -10.97
CA GLY A 233 13.66 7.85 -11.80
C GLY A 233 12.99 9.05 -12.45
N HIS A 234 11.74 9.38 -12.11
CA HIS A 234 11.14 10.64 -12.53
C HIS A 234 11.74 11.82 -11.78
N GLU A 235 11.89 12.96 -12.46
CA GLU A 235 12.20 14.22 -11.80
C GLU A 235 11.05 14.65 -10.88
N PRO A 236 11.32 15.21 -9.67
CA PRO A 236 10.28 15.53 -8.70
C PRO A 236 9.15 16.41 -9.24
N ALA A 237 9.48 17.48 -9.98
CA ALA A 237 8.49 18.37 -10.59
C ALA A 237 7.63 17.65 -11.64
N GLN A 238 8.23 16.72 -12.40
CA GLN A 238 7.52 15.91 -13.38
C GLN A 238 6.56 14.94 -12.70
N ALA A 239 7.00 14.26 -11.64
CA ALA A 239 6.17 13.33 -10.88
C ALA A 239 4.96 14.04 -10.25
N GLU A 240 5.15 15.22 -9.66
CA GLU A 240 4.05 16.04 -9.15
C GLU A 240 3.08 16.46 -10.27
N HIS A 241 3.63 16.86 -11.43
CA HIS A 241 2.79 17.22 -12.56
C HIS A 241 1.93 16.05 -13.06
N LEU A 242 2.49 14.84 -13.15
CA LEU A 242 1.75 13.64 -13.57
C LEU A 242 0.53 13.35 -12.68
N VAL A 243 0.64 13.52 -11.37
CA VAL A 243 -0.46 13.23 -10.45
C VAL A 243 -1.38 14.44 -10.21
N SER A 244 -0.96 15.65 -10.58
CA SER A 244 -1.70 16.89 -10.29
C SER A 244 -3.11 16.92 -10.87
N GLY A 245 -3.34 16.23 -11.99
CA GLY A 245 -4.65 16.12 -12.65
C GLY A 245 -5.63 15.15 -11.99
N THR A 246 -5.21 14.37 -10.98
CA THR A 246 -6.08 13.41 -10.32
C THR A 246 -7.17 14.10 -9.51
N TRP A 247 -8.35 13.49 -9.45
CA TRP A 247 -9.49 14.03 -8.70
C TRP A 247 -9.12 14.30 -7.22
N GLY A 248 -8.37 13.41 -6.60
CA GLY A 248 -7.92 13.57 -5.22
C GLY A 248 -7.08 14.81 -5.00
N MET A 249 -6.15 15.12 -5.91
CA MET A 249 -5.28 16.30 -5.82
C MET A 249 -6.02 17.62 -6.05
N HIS A 250 -7.20 17.61 -6.66
CA HIS A 250 -8.08 18.78 -6.76
C HIS A 250 -8.96 18.97 -5.51
N HIS A 251 -8.94 18.03 -4.56
CA HIS A 251 -9.73 18.18 -3.34
C HIS A 251 -9.19 19.34 -2.47
N PRO A 252 -10.06 20.16 -1.84
CA PRO A 252 -9.62 21.33 -1.06
C PRO A 252 -8.64 21.03 0.08
N SER A 253 -8.59 19.80 0.57
CA SER A 253 -7.62 19.39 1.59
C SER A 253 -6.21 19.09 1.05
N ALA A 254 -6.02 19.03 -0.28
CA ALA A 254 -4.71 18.82 -0.90
C ALA A 254 -3.94 20.15 -0.99
N THR A 255 -3.77 20.85 0.14
CA THR A 255 -3.00 22.08 0.15
C THR A 255 -1.51 21.82 -0.01
N PRO A 256 -0.73 22.76 -0.56
CA PRO A 256 0.73 22.62 -0.66
C PRO A 256 1.38 22.23 0.67
N GLU A 257 0.92 22.84 1.79
CA GLU A 257 1.42 22.57 3.14
C GLU A 257 1.10 21.12 3.58
N ALA A 258 -0.13 20.66 3.34
CA ALA A 258 -0.55 19.29 3.67
C ALA A 258 0.27 18.25 2.91
N VAL A 259 0.47 18.46 1.62
CA VAL A 259 1.28 17.57 0.76
C VAL A 259 2.74 17.61 1.16
N THR A 260 3.27 18.80 1.54
CA THR A 260 4.66 18.94 2.04
C THR A 260 4.86 18.20 3.36
N ALA A 261 3.95 18.37 4.32
CA ALA A 261 4.00 17.63 5.59
C ALA A 261 3.93 16.12 5.36
N PHE A 262 3.07 15.67 4.44
CA PHE A 262 2.95 14.25 4.09
C PHE A 262 4.22 13.70 3.43
N ALA A 263 4.85 14.44 2.52
CA ALA A 263 6.12 14.06 1.89
C ALA A 263 7.22 13.89 2.95
N ALA A 264 7.41 14.89 3.82
CA ALA A 264 8.40 14.87 4.89
C ALA A 264 8.19 13.70 5.87
N THR A 265 6.93 13.47 6.30
CA THR A 265 6.60 12.38 7.20
C THR A 265 6.78 11.01 6.53
N THR A 266 6.41 10.88 5.25
CA THR A 266 6.64 9.65 4.49
C THR A 266 8.12 9.32 4.40
N TYR A 267 8.96 10.34 4.16
CA TYR A 267 10.42 10.17 4.17
C TYR A 267 10.92 9.70 5.53
N GLY A 268 10.56 10.36 6.63
CA GLY A 268 10.98 9.98 7.99
C GLY A 268 10.58 8.55 8.35
N GLN A 269 9.36 8.14 8.01
CA GLN A 269 8.88 6.77 8.23
C GLN A 269 9.67 5.74 7.43
N TRP A 270 9.87 5.97 6.13
CA TRP A 270 10.60 5.02 5.28
C TRP A 270 12.08 4.98 5.64
N ARG A 271 12.67 6.11 6.08
CA ARG A 271 14.05 6.16 6.62
C ARG A 271 14.18 5.32 7.89
N ARG A 272 13.24 5.47 8.83
CA ARG A 272 13.16 4.63 10.03
C ARG A 272 13.00 3.14 9.67
N LEU A 273 12.06 2.80 8.81
CA LEU A 273 11.84 1.41 8.37
C LEU A 273 13.06 0.82 7.64
N ALA A 274 13.84 1.62 6.95
CA ALA A 274 15.07 1.16 6.31
C ALA A 274 16.15 0.82 7.34
N VAL A 275 16.19 1.52 8.47
CA VAL A 275 17.08 1.21 9.60
C VAL A 275 16.59 -0.02 10.38
N GLU A 276 15.32 -0.03 10.80
CA GLU A 276 14.78 -1.13 11.61
C GLU A 276 14.69 -2.46 10.85
N PHE A 277 14.41 -2.40 9.53
CA PHE A 277 14.17 -3.57 8.68
C PHE A 277 14.84 -3.38 7.31
N PRO A 278 16.16 -3.46 7.19
CA PRO A 278 16.87 -3.24 5.93
C PRO A 278 16.38 -4.18 4.82
N SER A 279 16.14 -3.62 3.62
CA SER A 279 15.70 -4.41 2.46
C SER A 279 15.97 -3.64 1.17
N PRO A 280 16.55 -4.28 0.12
CA PRO A 280 16.80 -3.64 -1.16
C PRO A 280 15.54 -3.01 -1.79
N HIS A 281 14.36 -3.64 -1.58
CA HIS A 281 13.08 -3.11 -2.10
C HIS A 281 12.63 -1.77 -1.47
N ARG A 282 13.29 -1.34 -0.37
CA ARG A 282 12.99 -0.04 0.25
C ARG A 282 13.87 1.08 -0.28
N GLU A 283 14.96 0.75 -0.95
CA GLU A 283 15.95 1.74 -1.39
C GLU A 283 15.35 2.72 -2.40
N SER A 284 14.65 2.22 -3.43
CA SER A 284 13.97 3.05 -4.42
C SER A 284 12.92 3.96 -3.75
N ALA A 285 12.06 3.39 -2.91
CA ALA A 285 11.05 4.15 -2.18
C ALA A 285 11.65 5.25 -1.28
N LEU A 286 12.69 4.89 -0.52
CA LEU A 286 13.39 5.84 0.36
C LEU A 286 14.04 6.97 -0.43
N ARG A 287 14.71 6.64 -1.54
CA ARG A 287 15.28 7.63 -2.45
C ARG A 287 14.20 8.59 -2.97
N GLY A 288 13.07 8.06 -3.45
CA GLY A 288 11.99 8.88 -3.98
C GLY A 288 11.39 9.81 -2.93
N ALA A 289 11.11 9.31 -1.72
CA ALA A 289 10.60 10.14 -0.62
C ALA A 289 11.58 11.23 -0.20
N ARG A 290 12.90 10.91 -0.17
CA ARG A 290 13.98 11.87 0.13
C ARG A 290 14.03 13.00 -0.89
N GLU A 291 14.09 12.65 -2.17
CA GLU A 291 14.19 13.62 -3.26
C GLU A 291 12.94 14.48 -3.35
N TRP A 292 11.76 13.89 -3.17
CA TRP A 292 10.51 14.63 -3.12
C TRP A 292 10.46 15.63 -1.98
N THR A 293 10.86 15.20 -0.75
CA THR A 293 10.90 16.09 0.42
C THR A 293 11.86 17.25 0.20
N ARG A 294 13.05 16.99 -0.36
CA ARG A 294 14.05 18.03 -0.68
C ARG A 294 13.56 19.00 -1.76
N HIS A 295 12.80 18.50 -2.76
CA HIS A 295 12.18 19.34 -3.76
C HIS A 295 11.16 20.32 -3.15
N ARG A 296 10.39 19.86 -2.17
CA ARG A 296 9.36 20.66 -1.50
C ARG A 296 9.89 21.55 -0.38
N LEU A 297 11.05 21.21 0.18
CA LEU A 297 11.78 21.97 1.20
C LEU A 297 13.18 22.35 0.67
N PRO A 298 13.28 23.26 -0.32
CA PRO A 298 14.57 23.65 -0.85
C PRO A 298 15.43 24.30 0.24
N ALA A 299 16.76 24.19 0.10
CA ALA A 299 17.69 24.87 1.00
C ALA A 299 17.42 26.38 0.99
N SER A 300 17.30 26.95 2.16
CA SER A 300 17.15 28.40 2.39
C SER A 300 18.40 29.14 1.99
#